data_12d0815db5069addceebdf449593c253
#
_entry.id   12d0815db5069addceebdf449593c253
#
_cell.length_a   1.000
_cell.length_b   1.000
_cell.length_c   1.000
_cell.angle_alpha   90.00
_cell.angle_beta   90.00
_cell.angle_gamma   90.00
#
_symmetry.space_group_name_H-M   'P 1'
#
loop_
_entity.id
_entity.type
_entity.pdbx_description
1 polymer ?
#
loop_
_entity_poly.entity_id
_entity_poly.type
_entity_poly.pdbx_seq_one_letter_code
_entity_poly.pdbx_strand_id
1 'polypeptide(L)'
;MAMTKQEKEAAIRDRLVTGFKNWNGGYEGWLEWCNTLYEEDAYYNVYGQRLTLQQYNDLMGKMFEHYTMELGEFHNMIIEDDWCAIRYVVNIKNLDTGEVRTNMTMEFVNFKENPEPIGMRVVEGWANSSNPLETKF
;
A
#
# COMPACT_ATOMS: atom_id res chain seq x y z
N MET A 1 -17.41 -18.95 -9.16
CA MET A 1 -17.15 -18.52 -10.53
C MET A 1 -15.86 -17.68 -10.57
N ALA A 2 -15.00 -17.99 -11.52
CA ALA A 2 -13.77 -17.20 -11.69
C ALA A 2 -14.11 -15.82 -12.27
N MET A 3 -13.37 -14.82 -11.81
CA MET A 3 -13.50 -13.45 -12.35
C MET A 3 -12.89 -13.36 -13.75
N THR A 4 -13.52 -12.58 -14.61
CA THR A 4 -12.92 -12.25 -15.91
C THR A 4 -11.72 -11.33 -15.72
N LYS A 5 -10.88 -11.18 -16.75
CA LYS A 5 -9.75 -10.25 -16.73
C LYS A 5 -10.22 -8.83 -16.41
N GLN A 6 -11.30 -8.38 -17.04
CA GLN A 6 -11.86 -7.04 -16.84
C GLN A 6 -12.38 -6.85 -15.43
N GLU A 7 -13.02 -7.86 -14.85
CA GLU A 7 -13.51 -7.83 -13.47
C GLU A 7 -12.35 -7.75 -12.48
N LYS A 8 -11.28 -8.52 -12.70
CA LYS A 8 -10.07 -8.46 -11.88
C LYS A 8 -9.43 -7.09 -11.91
N GLU A 9 -9.25 -6.54 -13.10
CA GLU A 9 -8.65 -5.20 -13.26
C GLU A 9 -9.47 -4.12 -12.56
N ALA A 10 -10.79 -4.18 -12.70
CA ALA A 10 -11.70 -3.25 -12.03
C ALA A 10 -11.62 -3.39 -10.50
N ALA A 11 -11.58 -4.62 -10.00
CA ALA A 11 -11.47 -4.89 -8.57
C ALA A 11 -10.15 -4.40 -7.99
N ILE A 12 -9.03 -4.64 -8.69
CA ILE A 12 -7.71 -4.17 -8.27
C ILE A 12 -7.67 -2.64 -8.22
N ARG A 13 -8.17 -1.98 -9.26
CA ARG A 13 -8.20 -0.52 -9.33
C ARG A 13 -9.03 0.07 -8.18
N ASP A 14 -10.22 -0.44 -7.98
CA ASP A 14 -11.09 0.02 -6.91
C ASP A 14 -10.45 -0.17 -5.54
N ARG A 15 -9.82 -1.30 -5.30
CA ARG A 15 -9.11 -1.62 -4.07
C ARG A 15 -8.04 -0.59 -3.75
N LEU A 16 -7.21 -0.30 -4.73
CA LEU A 16 -6.10 0.64 -4.53
C LEU A 16 -6.61 2.06 -4.34
N VAL A 17 -7.51 2.52 -5.21
CA VAL A 17 -8.03 3.90 -5.11
C VAL A 17 -8.79 4.13 -3.80
N THR A 18 -9.66 3.20 -3.43
CA THR A 18 -10.44 3.32 -2.18
C THR A 18 -9.54 3.16 -0.96
N GLY A 19 -8.62 2.19 -1.01
CA GLY A 19 -7.73 1.89 0.09
C GLY A 19 -6.81 3.03 0.46
N PHE A 20 -6.21 3.67 -0.53
CA PHE A 20 -5.29 4.78 -0.27
C PHE A 20 -5.96 5.97 0.41
N LYS A 21 -7.25 6.16 0.22
CA LYS A 21 -7.98 7.20 0.95
C LYS A 21 -8.00 6.94 2.47
N ASN A 22 -7.90 5.69 2.87
CA ASN A 22 -7.87 5.31 4.29
C ASN A 22 -6.56 5.70 4.98
N TRP A 23 -5.49 5.93 4.22
CA TRP A 23 -4.22 6.42 4.78
C TRP A 23 -4.39 7.77 5.48
N ASN A 24 -5.30 8.59 4.98
CA ASN A 24 -5.57 9.90 5.57
C ASN A 24 -6.22 9.79 6.95
N GLY A 25 -6.69 8.62 7.32
CA GLY A 25 -7.23 8.31 8.65
C GLY A 25 -6.19 7.88 9.68
N GLY A 26 -4.89 7.97 9.35
CA GLY A 26 -3.80 7.57 10.22
C GLY A 26 -3.62 6.06 10.30
N TYR A 27 -2.95 5.60 11.37
CA TYR A 27 -2.59 4.19 11.50
C TYR A 27 -3.78 3.25 11.56
N GLU A 28 -4.83 3.64 12.26
CA GLU A 28 -6.04 2.82 12.38
C GLU A 28 -6.71 2.62 11.01
N GLY A 29 -6.83 3.69 10.22
CA GLY A 29 -7.39 3.62 8.87
C GLY A 29 -6.52 2.78 7.94
N TRP A 30 -5.22 2.96 8.03
CA TRP A 30 -4.26 2.18 7.25
C TRP A 30 -4.34 0.68 7.61
N LEU A 31 -4.39 0.38 8.91
CA LEU A 31 -4.43 -1.00 9.41
C LEU A 31 -5.71 -1.72 8.97
N GLU A 32 -6.84 -1.05 9.05
CA GLU A 32 -8.12 -1.58 8.59
C GLU A 32 -8.07 -1.92 7.09
N TRP A 33 -7.56 -1.00 6.29
CA TRP A 33 -7.38 -1.23 4.86
C TRP A 33 -6.44 -2.40 4.60
N CYS A 34 -5.31 -2.45 5.28
CA CYS A 34 -4.31 -3.49 5.13
C CYS A 34 -4.90 -4.87 5.43
N ASN A 35 -5.64 -5.00 6.53
CA ASN A 35 -6.25 -6.27 6.93
C ASN A 35 -7.34 -6.77 5.96
N THR A 36 -7.98 -5.85 5.23
CA THR A 36 -8.97 -6.24 4.21
C THR A 36 -8.34 -6.51 2.85
N LEU A 37 -7.21 -5.86 2.56
CA LEU A 37 -6.56 -5.95 1.25
C LEU A 37 -5.59 -7.12 1.15
N TYR A 38 -4.83 -7.42 2.20
CA TYR A 38 -3.75 -8.42 2.18
C TYR A 38 -4.23 -9.78 2.62
N GLU A 39 -3.70 -10.83 1.98
CA GLU A 39 -3.79 -12.19 2.51
C GLU A 39 -2.97 -12.30 3.79
N GLU A 40 -3.36 -13.20 4.71
CA GLU A 40 -2.67 -13.34 5.99
C GLU A 40 -1.19 -13.70 5.84
N ASP A 41 -0.86 -14.49 4.83
CA ASP A 41 0.50 -14.93 4.52
C ASP A 41 1.20 -14.03 3.50
N ALA A 42 0.63 -12.88 3.17
CA ALA A 42 1.23 -11.91 2.28
C ALA A 42 2.56 -11.40 2.84
N TYR A 43 3.45 -11.02 1.94
CA TYR A 43 4.70 -10.39 2.32
C TYR A 43 4.94 -9.13 1.50
N TYR A 44 5.79 -8.26 2.04
CA TYR A 44 6.08 -6.99 1.41
C TYR A 44 7.60 -6.78 1.36
N ASN A 45 8.10 -6.38 0.19
CA ASN A 45 9.50 -6.07 0.01
C ASN A 45 9.68 -4.56 -0.03
N VAL A 46 10.44 -4.04 0.92
CA VAL A 46 10.71 -2.60 1.04
C VAL A 46 12.22 -2.42 1.10
N TYR A 47 12.76 -1.73 0.10
CA TYR A 47 14.20 -1.45 0.01
C TYR A 47 15.08 -2.69 0.20
N GLY A 48 14.69 -3.81 -0.44
CA GLY A 48 15.44 -5.05 -0.38
C GLY A 48 15.19 -5.92 0.86
N GLN A 49 14.34 -5.50 1.76
CA GLN A 49 13.95 -6.28 2.93
C GLN A 49 12.58 -6.92 2.72
N ARG A 50 12.49 -8.22 2.97
CA ARG A 50 11.23 -8.94 2.91
C ARG A 50 10.59 -8.97 4.29
N LEU A 51 9.39 -8.40 4.40
CA LEU A 51 8.64 -8.30 5.65
C LEU A 51 7.38 -9.17 5.56
N THR A 52 7.08 -9.87 6.65
CA THR A 52 5.76 -10.48 6.81
C THR A 52 4.71 -9.37 6.98
N LEU A 53 3.44 -9.70 6.83
CA LEU A 53 2.37 -8.72 7.06
C LEU A 53 2.46 -8.12 8.48
N GLN A 54 2.73 -8.95 9.49
CA GLN A 54 2.86 -8.48 10.86
C GLN A 54 4.04 -7.51 11.02
N GLN A 55 5.19 -7.84 10.44
CA GLN A 55 6.37 -6.97 10.49
C GLN A 55 6.10 -5.64 9.78
N TYR A 56 5.39 -5.67 8.67
CA TYR A 56 5.01 -4.47 7.93
C TYR A 56 4.04 -3.61 8.77
N ASN A 57 3.05 -4.23 9.40
CA ASN A 57 2.12 -3.53 10.28
C ASN A 57 2.85 -2.85 11.44
N ASP A 58 3.80 -3.55 12.06
CA ASP A 58 4.58 -3.01 13.18
C ASP A 58 5.44 -1.82 12.73
N LEU A 59 6.07 -1.93 11.55
CA LEU A 59 6.86 -0.84 10.99
C LEU A 59 5.99 0.39 10.73
N MET A 60 4.84 0.20 10.11
CA MET A 60 3.92 1.31 9.81
C MET A 60 3.36 1.93 11.09
N GLY A 61 3.11 1.14 12.13
CA GLY A 61 2.71 1.66 13.43
C GLY A 61 3.73 2.62 14.00
N LYS A 62 5.00 2.27 13.92
CA LYS A 62 6.10 3.14 14.37
C LYS A 62 6.20 4.40 13.51
N MET A 63 6.04 4.26 12.20
CA MET A 63 6.09 5.42 11.30
C MET A 63 4.96 6.40 11.60
N PHE A 64 3.76 5.93 11.86
CA PHE A 64 2.62 6.79 12.19
C PHE A 64 2.75 7.49 13.55
N GLU A 65 3.63 7.04 14.43
CA GLU A 65 3.95 7.75 15.68
C GLU A 65 4.70 9.07 15.40
N HIS A 66 5.48 9.10 14.33
CA HIS A 66 6.36 10.23 14.00
C HIS A 66 5.95 10.99 12.75
N TYR A 67 5.08 10.43 11.92
CA TYR A 67 4.70 11.01 10.63
C TYR A 67 3.21 10.89 10.38
N THR A 68 2.68 11.86 9.62
CA THR A 68 1.39 11.67 8.94
C THR A 68 1.67 11.43 7.46
N MET A 69 0.84 10.61 6.84
CA MET A 69 0.96 10.30 5.42
C MET A 69 -0.36 10.54 4.72
N GLU A 70 -0.32 11.26 3.62
CA GLU A 70 -1.48 11.52 2.79
C GLU A 70 -1.19 11.17 1.36
N LEU A 71 -2.12 10.48 0.71
CA LEU A 71 -2.04 10.26 -0.72
C LEU A 71 -2.19 11.60 -1.43
N GLY A 72 -1.21 11.95 -2.25
CA GLY A 72 -1.30 13.13 -3.09
C GLY A 72 -2.00 12.82 -4.41
N GLU A 73 -1.32 12.12 -5.30
CA GLU A 73 -1.79 11.91 -6.66
C GLU A 73 -1.28 10.58 -7.22
N PHE A 74 -2.14 9.84 -7.93
CA PHE A 74 -1.71 8.71 -8.76
C PHE A 74 -1.26 9.24 -10.11
N HIS A 75 -0.01 8.96 -10.48
CA HIS A 75 0.53 9.30 -11.79
C HIS A 75 0.33 8.17 -12.80
N ASN A 76 0.50 6.93 -12.37
CA ASN A 76 0.35 5.76 -13.21
C ASN A 76 -0.29 4.62 -12.43
N MET A 77 -1.14 3.88 -13.10
CA MET A 77 -1.68 2.62 -12.60
C MET A 77 -1.83 1.69 -13.79
N ILE A 78 -0.95 0.70 -13.88
CA ILE A 78 -0.90 -0.26 -14.97
C ILE A 78 -1.23 -1.63 -14.39
N ILE A 79 -2.29 -2.24 -14.91
CA ILE A 79 -2.76 -3.54 -14.44
C ILE A 79 -2.65 -4.52 -15.60
N GLU A 80 -1.91 -5.60 -15.37
CA GLU A 80 -1.77 -6.69 -16.32
C GLU A 80 -1.99 -8.00 -15.56
N ASP A 81 -3.11 -8.67 -15.87
CA ASP A 81 -3.54 -9.89 -15.21
C ASP A 81 -3.63 -9.71 -13.68
N ASP A 82 -2.82 -10.42 -12.91
CA ASP A 82 -2.80 -10.36 -11.44
C ASP A 82 -1.81 -9.33 -10.88
N TRP A 83 -1.09 -8.64 -11.76
CA TRP A 83 -0.08 -7.66 -11.36
C TRP A 83 -0.55 -6.23 -11.56
N CYS A 84 -0.16 -5.37 -10.63
CA CYS A 84 -0.37 -3.93 -10.74
C CYS A 84 0.94 -3.20 -10.49
N ALA A 85 1.28 -2.27 -11.38
CA ALA A 85 2.38 -1.34 -11.19
C ALA A 85 1.79 0.04 -10.97
N ILE A 86 2.14 0.67 -9.86
CA ILE A 86 1.64 2.02 -9.52
C ILE A 86 2.78 2.98 -9.24
N ARG A 87 2.57 4.22 -9.62
CA ARG A 87 3.43 5.34 -9.26
C ARG A 87 2.55 6.45 -8.71
N TYR A 88 2.85 6.90 -7.51
CA TYR A 88 2.01 7.88 -6.82
C TYR A 88 2.83 8.77 -5.91
N VAL A 89 2.24 9.89 -5.53
CA VAL A 89 2.84 10.87 -4.64
C VAL A 89 2.24 10.70 -3.24
N VAL A 90 3.12 10.67 -2.24
CA VAL A 90 2.74 10.69 -0.83
C VAL A 90 3.30 11.96 -0.19
N ASN A 91 2.46 12.70 0.48
CA ASN A 91 2.87 13.84 1.28
C ASN A 91 3.05 13.38 2.73
N ILE A 92 4.26 13.58 3.26
CA ILE A 92 4.65 13.07 4.57
C ILE A 92 5.03 14.26 5.45
N LYS A 93 4.38 14.36 6.61
CA LYS A 93 4.69 15.40 7.59
C LYS A 93 5.36 14.76 8.80
N ASN A 94 6.54 15.28 9.17
CA ASN A 94 7.20 14.92 10.40
C ASN A 94 6.51 15.63 11.57
N LEU A 95 5.97 14.87 12.51
CA LEU A 95 5.24 15.44 13.66
C LEU A 95 6.14 16.13 14.66
N ASP A 96 7.42 15.74 14.72
CA ASP A 96 8.37 16.31 15.67
C ASP A 96 8.93 17.66 15.20
N THR A 97 9.14 17.81 13.89
CA THR A 97 9.77 19.01 13.31
C THR A 97 8.81 19.89 12.53
N GLY A 98 7.66 19.37 12.12
CA GLY A 98 6.72 20.06 11.24
C GLY A 98 7.14 20.07 9.77
N GLU A 99 8.29 19.48 9.43
CA GLU A 99 8.74 19.39 8.05
C GLU A 99 7.78 18.56 7.21
N VAL A 100 7.45 19.04 6.00
CA VAL A 100 6.64 18.32 5.02
C VAL A 100 7.52 17.98 3.83
N ARG A 101 7.49 16.71 3.40
CA ARG A 101 8.16 16.28 2.18
C ARG A 101 7.18 15.54 1.28
N THR A 102 7.46 15.61 -0.01
CA THR A 102 6.69 14.93 -1.04
C THR A 102 7.55 13.84 -1.64
N ASN A 103 7.08 12.60 -1.54
CA ASN A 103 7.79 11.45 -2.07
C ASN A 103 7.04 10.87 -3.27
N MET A 104 7.80 10.51 -4.30
CA MET A 104 7.30 9.67 -5.39
C MET A 104 7.56 8.22 -5.01
N THR A 105 6.52 7.42 -4.98
CA THR A 105 6.61 6.00 -4.65
C THR A 105 6.18 5.16 -5.84
N MET A 106 6.92 4.09 -6.08
CA MET A 106 6.60 3.09 -7.10
C MET A 106 6.44 1.75 -6.43
N GLU A 107 5.37 1.05 -6.79
CA GLU A 107 5.08 -0.27 -6.25
C GLU A 107 4.70 -1.24 -7.34
N PHE A 108 5.12 -2.50 -7.16
CA PHE A 108 4.60 -3.65 -7.88
C PHE A 108 3.82 -4.49 -6.89
N VAL A 109 2.58 -4.81 -7.21
CA VAL A 109 1.70 -5.55 -6.31
C VAL A 109 1.10 -6.72 -7.06
N ASN A 110 1.23 -7.92 -6.49
CA ASN A 110 0.62 -9.13 -7.02
C ASN A 110 -0.62 -9.48 -6.22
N PHE A 111 -1.71 -9.77 -6.92
CA PHE A 111 -3.01 -10.08 -6.33
C PHE A 111 -3.38 -11.53 -6.57
N LYS A 112 -4.25 -12.02 -5.73
CA LYS A 112 -4.89 -13.33 -5.86
C LYS A 112 -6.38 -13.14 -5.82
N GLU A 113 -7.10 -13.87 -6.68
CA GLU A 113 -8.55 -13.92 -6.62
C GLU A 113 -8.99 -14.59 -5.30
N ASN A 114 -9.80 -13.88 -4.54
CA ASN A 114 -10.40 -14.38 -3.32
C ASN A 114 -11.83 -13.87 -3.27
N PRO A 115 -12.84 -14.75 -3.43
CA PRO A 115 -14.23 -14.32 -3.51
C PRO A 115 -14.75 -13.66 -2.24
N GLU A 116 -14.08 -13.87 -1.11
CA GLU A 116 -14.48 -13.30 0.17
C GLU A 116 -13.29 -12.61 0.85
N PRO A 117 -13.45 -11.37 1.36
CA PRO A 117 -14.66 -10.55 1.27
C PRO A 117 -14.77 -9.72 -0.01
N ILE A 118 -13.76 -9.69 -0.86
CA ILE A 118 -13.63 -8.60 -1.81
C ILE A 118 -13.11 -8.94 -3.23
N GLY A 119 -12.97 -10.18 -3.58
CA GLY A 119 -12.62 -10.58 -4.94
C GLY A 119 -11.14 -10.60 -5.30
N MET A 120 -10.33 -9.63 -4.88
CA MET A 120 -8.88 -9.60 -5.12
C MET A 120 -8.15 -9.19 -3.84
N ARG A 121 -7.14 -9.98 -3.47
CA ARG A 121 -6.32 -9.68 -2.29
C ARG A 121 -4.83 -9.77 -2.64
N VAL A 122 -4.03 -8.97 -1.96
CA VAL A 122 -2.58 -8.90 -2.18
C VAL A 122 -1.89 -10.11 -1.57
N VAL A 123 -1.02 -10.75 -2.35
CA VAL A 123 -0.15 -11.83 -1.88
C VAL A 123 1.30 -11.38 -1.73
N GLU A 124 1.75 -10.41 -2.53
CA GLU A 124 3.07 -9.80 -2.36
C GLU A 124 3.09 -8.38 -2.89
N GLY A 125 3.93 -7.56 -2.29
CA GLY A 125 4.15 -6.19 -2.73
C GLY A 125 5.64 -5.84 -2.74
N TRP A 126 6.00 -4.89 -3.61
CA TRP A 126 7.35 -4.35 -3.75
C TRP A 126 7.24 -2.84 -3.84
N ALA A 127 7.96 -2.11 -2.97
CA ALA A 127 7.90 -0.66 -2.95
C ALA A 127 9.28 -0.01 -2.88
N ASN A 128 9.42 1.11 -3.59
CA ASN A 128 10.56 2.01 -3.50
C ASN A 128 10.07 3.45 -3.56
N SER A 129 10.73 4.31 -2.82
CA SER A 129 10.40 5.73 -2.76
C SER A 129 11.61 6.58 -3.14
N SER A 130 11.37 7.74 -3.77
CA SER A 130 12.42 8.66 -4.21
C SER A 130 13.20 9.29 -3.05
N ASN A 131 12.59 9.37 -1.87
CA ASN A 131 13.19 9.97 -0.68
C ASN A 131 12.77 9.15 0.54
N PRO A 132 13.38 7.98 0.75
CA PRO A 132 12.97 7.08 1.81
C PRO A 132 13.14 7.69 3.20
N LEU A 133 12.20 7.40 4.08
CA LEU A 133 12.30 7.78 5.48
C LEU A 133 13.29 6.87 6.19
N GLU A 134 13.96 7.41 7.21
CA GLU A 134 14.74 6.57 8.10
C GLU A 134 13.80 5.70 8.92
N THR A 135 14.08 4.40 8.92
CA THR A 135 13.27 3.41 9.63
C THR A 135 13.98 2.84 10.86
N LYS A 136 14.90 3.60 11.40
CA LYS A 136 15.58 3.23 12.65
C LYS A 136 14.77 3.73 13.83
N PHE A 137 13.92 2.86 14.30
CA PHE A 137 13.09 3.15 15.45
C PHE A 137 13.46 2.27 16.63
#